data_b450de639071ec9bd6b3e182158bf533
#
_entry.id   b450de639071ec9bd6b3e182158bf533
#
_cell.length_a   1.000
_cell.length_b   1.000
_cell.length_c   1.000
_cell.angle_alpha   90.00
_cell.angle_beta   90.00
_cell.angle_gamma   90.00
#
_symmetry.space_group_name_H-M   'P 1'
#
loop_
_entity.id
_entity.type
_entity.pdbx_description
1 polymer ?
#
loop_
_entity_poly.entity_id
_entity_poly.type
_entity_poly.pdbx_seq_one_letter_code
_entity_poly.pdbx_strand_id
1 'polypeptide(L)'
;KRLDADAPLGFLLSGGLDSSLVCAIAAKRLPHKIRTFSIGMDVDAIDLKYARMAADYIGSEHTEVIISKEDVIAALEPVVALLGTYDITTIRASIGMYLVCRAIHETTDIRVLLTGEISDELFGYKYTDFAPDAAAFQHEAEKRIRELHMYDVLRADRCISVNSLEARVPFGDLAFVDYAMSIDPALKMNRHDMGEY
;
A
#
# COMPACT_ATOMS: atom_id res chain seq x y z
N LYS A 1 0.69 -18.41 2.28
CA LYS A 1 0.01 -18.37 0.97
C LYS A 1 0.63 -17.31 0.06
N ARG A 2 0.72 -16.05 0.49
CA ARG A 2 1.14 -14.93 -0.38
C ARG A 2 2.65 -14.86 -0.66
N LEU A 3 3.46 -15.62 0.08
CA LEU A 3 4.92 -15.70 -0.09
C LEU A 3 5.34 -16.89 -0.97
N ASP A 4 4.40 -17.74 -1.35
CA ASP A 4 4.65 -18.88 -2.24
C ASP A 4 4.57 -18.40 -3.69
N ALA A 5 5.71 -18.28 -4.35
CA ALA A 5 5.85 -17.79 -5.71
C ALA A 5 7.02 -18.46 -6.42
N ASP A 6 6.86 -18.69 -7.70
CA ASP A 6 7.89 -19.19 -8.63
C ASP A 6 8.70 -18.04 -9.29
N ALA A 7 8.36 -16.78 -8.96
CA ALA A 7 9.03 -15.58 -9.42
C ALA A 7 9.61 -14.77 -8.24
N PRO A 8 10.66 -13.96 -8.47
CA PRO A 8 11.23 -13.11 -7.44
C PRO A 8 10.22 -12.15 -6.82
N LEU A 9 10.22 -12.11 -5.47
CA LEU A 9 9.33 -11.28 -4.67
C LEU A 9 9.98 -9.93 -4.33
N GLY A 10 9.17 -8.87 -4.38
CA GLY A 10 9.48 -7.55 -3.85
C GLY A 10 8.37 -7.05 -2.93
N PHE A 11 8.65 -6.02 -2.16
CA PHE A 11 7.75 -5.47 -1.17
C PHE A 11 7.74 -3.95 -1.24
N LEU A 12 6.57 -3.35 -1.32
CA LEU A 12 6.45 -1.90 -1.16
C LEU A 12 6.47 -1.56 0.33
N LEU A 13 7.34 -0.64 0.71
CA LEU A 13 7.58 -0.24 2.10
C LEU A 13 7.53 1.28 2.21
N SER A 14 6.44 1.82 2.73
CA SER A 14 6.27 3.27 2.95
C SER A 14 6.76 3.74 4.32
N GLY A 15 7.05 2.81 5.24
CA GLY A 15 7.33 3.13 6.65
C GLY A 15 6.07 3.28 7.52
N GLY A 16 4.87 3.24 6.93
CA GLY A 16 3.61 3.13 7.65
C GLY A 16 3.44 1.73 8.27
N LEU A 17 2.51 1.62 9.23
CA LEU A 17 2.30 0.39 10.00
C LEU A 17 2.02 -0.82 9.10
N ASP A 18 1.12 -0.67 8.13
CA ASP A 18 0.61 -1.78 7.33
C ASP A 18 1.66 -2.40 6.43
N SER A 19 2.34 -1.56 5.64
CA SER A 19 3.45 -2.01 4.78
C SER A 19 4.60 -2.58 5.61
N SER A 20 4.92 -1.98 6.75
CA SER A 20 5.97 -2.45 7.64
C SER A 20 5.63 -3.80 8.27
N LEU A 21 4.36 -4.02 8.66
CA LEU A 21 3.88 -5.29 9.20
C LEU A 21 3.99 -6.42 8.17
N VAL A 22 3.55 -6.17 6.93
CA VAL A 22 3.69 -7.14 5.81
C VAL A 22 5.15 -7.52 5.60
N CYS A 23 6.04 -6.52 5.53
CA CYS A 23 7.47 -6.73 5.36
C CYS A 23 8.11 -7.48 6.54
N ALA A 24 7.77 -7.11 7.78
CA ALA A 24 8.31 -7.75 8.98
C ALA A 24 7.90 -9.23 9.09
N ILE A 25 6.64 -9.54 8.75
CA ILE A 25 6.15 -10.92 8.72
C ILE A 25 6.87 -11.73 7.63
N ALA A 26 7.04 -11.12 6.45
CA ALA A 26 7.74 -11.77 5.34
C ALA A 26 9.21 -12.06 5.68
N ALA A 27 9.91 -11.08 6.24
CA ALA A 27 11.32 -11.23 6.65
C ALA A 27 11.54 -12.34 7.70
N LYS A 28 10.55 -12.55 8.59
CA LYS A 28 10.61 -13.65 9.56
C LYS A 28 10.34 -15.03 8.95
N ARG A 29 9.72 -15.10 7.79
CA ARG A 29 9.28 -16.35 7.17
C ARG A 29 10.14 -16.81 6.00
N LEU A 30 10.78 -15.87 5.33
CA LEU A 30 11.67 -16.17 4.21
C LEU A 30 13.09 -16.46 4.69
N PRO A 31 13.81 -17.43 4.08
CA PRO A 31 15.16 -17.80 4.50
C PRO A 31 16.24 -16.82 4.05
N HIS A 32 15.88 -15.81 3.27
CA HIS A 32 16.77 -14.80 2.73
C HIS A 32 16.22 -13.39 3.03
N LYS A 33 17.08 -12.38 2.90
CA LYS A 33 16.65 -10.99 3.03
C LYS A 33 15.60 -10.65 1.99
N ILE A 34 14.57 -9.94 2.42
CA ILE A 34 13.54 -9.43 1.52
C ILE A 34 14.03 -8.16 0.83
N ARG A 35 13.57 -7.93 -0.40
CA ARG A 35 13.86 -6.73 -1.19
C ARG A 35 12.69 -5.76 -1.07
N THR A 36 12.94 -4.59 -0.48
CA THR A 36 11.91 -3.59 -0.20
C THR A 36 12.16 -2.32 -1.02
N PHE A 37 11.08 -1.63 -1.40
CA PHE A 37 11.12 -0.44 -2.24
C PHE A 37 10.26 0.65 -1.65
N SER A 38 10.78 1.87 -1.67
CA SER A 38 10.03 3.09 -1.37
C SER A 38 10.25 4.12 -2.46
N ILE A 39 9.41 5.15 -2.49
CA ILE A 39 9.52 6.24 -3.42
C ILE A 39 9.35 7.57 -2.69
N GLY A 40 10.10 8.56 -3.10
CA GLY A 40 9.98 9.92 -2.58
C GLY A 40 10.55 10.93 -3.54
N MET A 41 10.19 12.19 -3.32
CA MET A 41 10.78 13.29 -4.08
C MET A 41 12.18 13.59 -3.56
N ASP A 42 12.97 14.28 -4.38
CA ASP A 42 14.32 14.72 -4.06
C ASP A 42 14.39 15.83 -2.98
N VAL A 43 13.24 16.36 -2.57
CA VAL A 43 13.08 17.39 -1.53
C VAL A 43 12.14 16.92 -0.43
N ASP A 44 12.55 17.10 0.83
CA ASP A 44 11.75 16.88 2.05
C ASP A 44 10.99 15.52 2.11
N ALA A 45 11.63 14.46 1.68
CA ALA A 45 11.03 13.13 1.64
C ALA A 45 10.94 12.50 3.04
N ILE A 46 10.03 12.99 3.88
CA ILE A 46 9.80 12.44 5.23
C ILE A 46 9.42 10.96 5.18
N ASP A 47 8.67 10.55 4.15
CA ASP A 47 8.27 9.16 3.97
C ASP A 47 9.47 8.23 3.72
N LEU A 48 10.49 8.68 2.98
CA LEU A 48 11.73 7.91 2.78
C LEU A 48 12.47 7.70 4.10
N LYS A 49 12.45 8.68 5.00
CA LYS A 49 13.07 8.53 6.33
C LYS A 49 12.42 7.39 7.12
N TYR A 50 11.09 7.35 7.16
CA TYR A 50 10.38 6.29 7.89
C TYR A 50 10.49 4.93 7.19
N ALA A 51 10.47 4.91 5.87
CA ALA A 51 10.71 3.69 5.10
C ALA A 51 12.11 3.12 5.38
N ARG A 52 13.14 3.97 5.41
CA ARG A 52 14.52 3.57 5.76
C ARG A 52 14.60 3.03 7.18
N MET A 53 14.02 3.71 8.16
CA MET A 53 14.00 3.24 9.55
C MET A 53 13.34 1.85 9.67
N ALA A 54 12.23 1.63 8.99
CA ALA A 54 11.55 0.34 8.97
C ALA A 54 12.41 -0.73 8.27
N ALA A 55 13.03 -0.39 7.14
CA ALA A 55 13.90 -1.29 6.39
C ALA A 55 15.12 -1.74 7.21
N ASP A 56 15.76 -0.82 7.91
CA ASP A 56 16.90 -1.10 8.77
C ASP A 56 16.52 -2.00 9.96
N TYR A 57 15.36 -1.72 10.58
CA TYR A 57 14.82 -2.55 11.66
C TYR A 57 14.49 -3.98 11.19
N ILE A 58 13.90 -4.11 10.01
CA ILE A 58 13.54 -5.41 9.42
C ILE A 58 14.78 -6.15 8.90
N GLY A 59 15.84 -5.43 8.55
CA GLY A 59 17.05 -5.96 7.95
C GLY A 59 16.90 -6.30 6.47
N SER A 60 16.05 -5.57 5.74
CA SER A 60 15.78 -5.77 4.31
C SER A 60 16.86 -5.17 3.40
N GLU A 61 16.90 -5.63 2.15
CA GLU A 61 17.61 -4.95 1.06
C GLU A 61 16.71 -3.86 0.50
N HIS A 62 16.92 -2.62 0.95
CA HIS A 62 16.03 -1.50 0.66
C HIS A 62 16.55 -0.60 -0.45
N THR A 63 15.68 -0.35 -1.44
CA THR A 63 15.92 0.57 -2.55
C THR A 63 14.97 1.75 -2.46
N GLU A 64 15.52 2.96 -2.46
CA GLU A 64 14.77 4.21 -2.53
C GLU A 64 14.74 4.70 -3.98
N VAL A 65 13.53 4.88 -4.52
CA VAL A 65 13.32 5.47 -5.84
C VAL A 65 13.11 6.97 -5.65
N ILE A 66 14.08 7.75 -6.09
CA ILE A 66 14.02 9.21 -6.01
C ILE A 66 13.46 9.76 -7.31
N ILE A 67 12.42 10.59 -7.21
CA ILE A 67 11.75 11.20 -8.36
C ILE A 67 11.82 12.72 -8.28
N SER A 68 11.92 13.33 -9.46
CA SER A 68 11.87 14.77 -9.63
C SER A 68 10.43 15.26 -9.89
N LYS A 69 10.24 16.57 -9.82
CA LYS A 69 8.97 17.20 -10.23
C LYS A 69 8.65 16.92 -11.70
N GLU A 70 9.66 16.89 -12.52
CA GLU A 70 9.56 16.61 -13.97
C GLU A 70 9.05 15.19 -14.22
N ASP A 71 9.52 14.20 -13.43
CA ASP A 71 9.04 12.82 -13.52
C ASP A 71 7.54 12.72 -13.15
N VAL A 72 7.12 13.44 -12.12
CA VAL A 72 5.71 13.51 -11.70
C VAL A 72 4.84 14.10 -12.81
N ILE A 73 5.28 15.22 -13.42
CA ILE A 73 4.54 15.88 -14.50
C ILE A 73 4.46 14.96 -15.74
N ALA A 74 5.57 14.32 -16.10
CA ALA A 74 5.62 13.41 -17.25
C ALA A 74 4.74 12.15 -17.05
N ALA A 75 4.55 11.71 -15.80
CA ALA A 75 3.70 10.57 -15.50
C ALA A 75 2.19 10.91 -15.46
N LEU A 76 1.81 12.17 -15.40
CA LEU A 76 0.43 12.59 -15.18
C LEU A 76 -0.52 12.09 -16.28
N GLU A 77 -0.22 12.38 -17.55
CA GLU A 77 -1.07 11.96 -18.67
C GLU A 77 -1.18 10.43 -18.81
N PRO A 78 -0.07 9.66 -18.78
CA PRO A 78 -0.12 8.20 -18.77
C PRO A 78 -0.95 7.63 -17.62
N VAL A 79 -0.84 8.17 -16.41
CA VAL A 79 -1.57 7.70 -15.23
C VAL A 79 -3.07 8.00 -15.36
N VAL A 80 -3.47 9.18 -15.83
CA VAL A 80 -4.89 9.51 -16.07
C VAL A 80 -5.49 8.56 -17.12
N ALA A 81 -4.78 8.32 -18.21
CA ALA A 81 -5.22 7.39 -19.25
C ALA A 81 -5.34 5.94 -18.72
N LEU A 82 -4.37 5.51 -17.91
CA LEU A 82 -4.34 4.18 -17.30
C LEU A 82 -5.51 3.95 -16.36
N LEU A 83 -5.78 4.91 -15.50
CA LEU A 83 -6.83 4.81 -14.49
C LEU A 83 -8.24 4.96 -15.07
N GLY A 84 -8.39 5.74 -16.13
CA GLY A 84 -9.69 6.06 -16.72
C GLY A 84 -10.60 6.85 -15.77
N THR A 85 -10.01 7.66 -14.89
CA THR A 85 -10.73 8.52 -13.94
C THR A 85 -10.11 9.90 -13.88
N TYR A 86 -10.94 10.89 -13.48
CA TYR A 86 -10.50 12.27 -13.19
C TYR A 86 -10.50 12.58 -11.68
N ASP A 87 -10.67 11.57 -10.83
CA ASP A 87 -10.58 11.75 -9.39
C ASP A 87 -9.15 12.13 -8.99
N ILE A 88 -9.02 13.34 -8.44
CA ILE A 88 -7.71 13.92 -8.10
C ILE A 88 -6.98 13.13 -7.03
N THR A 89 -7.70 12.53 -6.08
CA THR A 89 -7.10 11.76 -4.98
C THR A 89 -6.48 10.49 -5.52
N THR A 90 -7.23 9.77 -6.35
CA THR A 90 -6.77 8.54 -7.01
C THR A 90 -5.57 8.83 -7.91
N ILE A 91 -5.64 9.86 -8.76
CA ILE A 91 -4.53 10.23 -9.67
C ILE A 91 -3.27 10.56 -8.88
N ARG A 92 -3.37 11.42 -7.87
CA ARG A 92 -2.22 11.86 -7.05
C ARG A 92 -1.52 10.68 -6.39
N ALA A 93 -2.28 9.78 -5.78
CA ALA A 93 -1.74 8.59 -5.12
C ALA A 93 -1.14 7.58 -6.11
N SER A 94 -1.69 7.54 -7.33
CA SER A 94 -1.24 6.60 -8.38
C SER A 94 0.09 6.96 -9.02
N ILE A 95 0.44 8.24 -9.10
CA ILE A 95 1.69 8.66 -9.74
C ILE A 95 2.90 8.02 -9.06
N GLY A 96 2.99 8.10 -7.73
CA GLY A 96 4.07 7.47 -6.98
C GLY A 96 4.11 5.95 -7.16
N MET A 97 2.95 5.28 -7.09
CA MET A 97 2.88 3.83 -7.28
C MET A 97 3.28 3.42 -8.70
N TYR A 98 2.82 4.13 -9.71
CA TYR A 98 3.20 3.89 -11.11
C TYR A 98 4.71 4.03 -11.32
N LEU A 99 5.32 5.09 -10.78
CA LEU A 99 6.75 5.37 -10.94
C LEU A 99 7.63 4.36 -10.20
N VAL A 100 7.28 3.97 -8.97
CA VAL A 100 8.04 2.94 -8.25
C VAL A 100 7.93 1.58 -8.93
N CYS A 101 6.75 1.21 -9.40
CA CYS A 101 6.55 -0.06 -10.12
C CYS A 101 7.31 -0.10 -11.44
N ARG A 102 7.34 1.02 -12.18
CA ARG A 102 8.15 1.15 -13.39
C ARG A 102 9.64 0.97 -13.08
N ALA A 103 10.15 1.66 -12.06
CA ALA A 103 11.55 1.54 -11.65
C ALA A 103 11.90 0.10 -11.25
N ILE A 104 11.04 -0.58 -10.50
CA ILE A 104 11.24 -1.99 -10.12
C ILE A 104 11.30 -2.89 -11.35
N HIS A 105 10.36 -2.73 -12.29
CA HIS A 105 10.34 -3.52 -13.52
C HIS A 105 11.59 -3.32 -14.38
N GLU A 106 12.03 -2.07 -14.53
CA GLU A 106 13.18 -1.71 -15.40
C GLU A 106 14.52 -2.09 -14.78
N THR A 107 14.65 -2.07 -13.46
CA THR A 107 15.96 -2.22 -12.79
C THR A 107 16.15 -3.55 -12.07
N THR A 108 15.10 -4.40 -12.00
CA THR A 108 15.15 -5.66 -11.26
C THR A 108 14.50 -6.81 -12.02
N ASP A 109 14.74 -8.01 -11.51
CA ASP A 109 14.08 -9.25 -11.94
C ASP A 109 12.76 -9.56 -11.22
N ILE A 110 12.33 -8.71 -10.28
CA ILE A 110 11.09 -8.88 -9.52
C ILE A 110 9.89 -8.88 -10.46
N ARG A 111 8.95 -9.79 -10.18
CA ARG A 111 7.69 -9.89 -10.92
C ARG A 111 6.47 -9.94 -10.02
N VAL A 112 6.66 -10.13 -8.73
CA VAL A 112 5.58 -10.17 -7.73
C VAL A 112 5.85 -9.15 -6.64
N LEU A 113 4.86 -8.30 -6.34
CA LEU A 113 4.94 -7.27 -5.30
C LEU A 113 3.89 -7.51 -4.22
N LEU A 114 4.35 -7.50 -2.96
CA LEU A 114 3.46 -7.46 -1.80
C LEU A 114 3.27 -6.01 -1.33
N THR A 115 2.01 -5.68 -1.00
CA THR A 115 1.61 -4.34 -0.56
C THR A 115 0.81 -4.39 0.73
N GLY A 116 0.64 -3.23 1.40
CA GLY A 116 -0.19 -3.06 2.59
C GLY A 116 -1.63 -2.63 2.31
N GLU A 117 -2.09 -2.68 1.06
CA GLU A 117 -3.45 -2.24 0.68
C GLU A 117 -4.54 -3.04 1.41
N ILE A 118 -5.72 -2.44 1.54
CA ILE A 118 -6.94 -2.97 2.21
C ILE A 118 -6.92 -2.85 3.74
N SER A 119 -5.80 -2.58 4.37
CA SER A 119 -5.74 -2.41 5.83
C SER A 119 -6.66 -1.29 6.32
N ASP A 120 -6.69 -0.17 5.62
CA ASP A 120 -7.49 1.01 5.97
C ASP A 120 -9.00 0.73 5.95
N GLU A 121 -9.44 -0.08 5.00
CA GLU A 121 -10.85 -0.46 4.89
C GLU A 121 -11.27 -1.45 5.99
N LEU A 122 -10.34 -2.26 6.48
CA LEU A 122 -10.60 -3.23 7.54
C LEU A 122 -10.54 -2.64 8.94
N PHE A 123 -9.56 -1.77 9.20
CA PHE A 123 -9.22 -1.29 10.53
C PHE A 123 -9.52 0.18 10.77
N GLY A 124 -9.92 0.90 9.73
CA GLY A 124 -10.24 2.32 9.78
C GLY A 124 -9.11 3.21 9.32
N TYR A 125 -9.50 4.38 8.88
CA TYR A 125 -8.62 5.46 8.45
C TYR A 125 -9.31 6.81 8.72
N LYS A 126 -8.68 7.92 8.38
CA LYS A 126 -9.20 9.29 8.62
C LYS A 126 -10.67 9.48 8.24
N TYR A 127 -11.14 8.83 7.18
CA TYR A 127 -12.54 8.92 6.73
C TYR A 127 -13.53 8.13 7.61
N THR A 128 -13.07 7.13 8.35
CA THR A 128 -13.90 6.38 9.30
C THR A 128 -13.84 6.91 10.72
N ASP A 129 -12.85 7.75 11.05
CA ASP A 129 -12.71 8.37 12.37
C ASP A 129 -13.89 9.28 12.75
N PHE A 130 -14.62 9.77 11.74
CA PHE A 130 -15.83 10.57 11.95
C PHE A 130 -17.11 9.75 12.18
N ALA A 131 -17.02 8.43 12.22
CA ALA A 131 -18.18 7.60 12.48
C ALA A 131 -18.76 7.94 13.88
N PRO A 132 -20.08 8.21 13.98
CA PRO A 132 -20.68 8.62 15.25
C PRO A 132 -20.68 7.51 16.31
N ASP A 133 -20.69 6.26 15.86
CA ASP A 133 -20.67 5.08 16.71
C ASP A 133 -20.06 3.86 15.99
N ALA A 134 -19.91 2.77 16.72
CA ALA A 134 -19.32 1.53 16.24
C ALA A 134 -20.14 0.88 15.11
N ALA A 135 -21.46 1.02 15.11
CA ALA A 135 -22.32 0.48 14.06
C ALA A 135 -22.12 1.23 12.75
N ALA A 136 -22.04 2.55 12.80
CA ALA A 136 -21.75 3.40 11.63
C ALA A 136 -20.34 3.13 11.08
N PHE A 137 -19.34 2.95 11.94
CA PHE A 137 -17.99 2.54 11.56
C PHE A 137 -18.01 1.21 10.81
N GLN A 138 -18.66 0.18 11.36
CA GLN A 138 -18.75 -1.13 10.73
C GLN A 138 -19.46 -1.06 9.38
N HIS A 139 -20.55 -0.31 9.29
CA HIS A 139 -21.28 -0.12 8.03
C HIS A 139 -20.43 0.52 6.94
N GLU A 140 -19.65 1.55 7.28
CA GLU A 140 -18.75 2.20 6.31
C GLU A 140 -17.60 1.25 5.92
N ALA A 141 -17.01 0.50 6.86
CA ALA A 141 -15.99 -0.49 6.56
C ALA A 141 -16.51 -1.58 5.60
N GLU A 142 -17.70 -2.13 5.86
CA GLU A 142 -18.34 -3.11 4.97
C GLU A 142 -18.61 -2.54 3.57
N LYS A 143 -19.05 -1.29 3.48
CA LYS A 143 -19.25 -0.61 2.22
C LYS A 143 -17.92 -0.50 1.45
N ARG A 144 -16.86 -0.05 2.10
CA ARG A 144 -15.54 0.11 1.50
C ARG A 144 -14.96 -1.20 1.00
N ILE A 145 -15.11 -2.28 1.76
CA ILE A 145 -14.70 -3.63 1.31
C ILE A 145 -15.47 -4.05 0.04
N ARG A 146 -16.76 -3.75 -0.06
CA ARG A 146 -17.53 -4.03 -1.29
C ARG A 146 -17.11 -3.15 -2.48
N GLU A 147 -16.63 -1.97 -2.22
CA GLU A 147 -16.27 -0.94 -3.21
C GLU A 147 -14.76 -0.86 -3.50
N LEU A 148 -13.94 -1.81 -3.01
CA LEU A 148 -12.48 -1.82 -3.19
C LEU A 148 -12.02 -1.56 -4.63
N HIS A 149 -12.78 -2.07 -5.61
CA HIS A 149 -12.50 -1.92 -7.04
C HIS A 149 -12.67 -0.48 -7.56
N MET A 150 -13.22 0.43 -6.76
CA MET A 150 -13.43 1.83 -7.12
C MET A 150 -12.35 2.78 -6.58
N TYR A 151 -11.53 2.31 -5.61
CA TYR A 151 -10.62 3.16 -4.84
C TYR A 151 -9.16 2.68 -4.91
N ASP A 152 -8.52 2.49 -3.77
CA ASP A 152 -7.09 2.23 -3.67
C ASP A 152 -6.67 0.90 -4.32
N VAL A 153 -7.52 -0.11 -4.31
CA VAL A 153 -7.24 -1.38 -5.02
C VAL A 153 -7.26 -1.20 -6.53
N LEU A 154 -8.15 -0.34 -7.08
CA LEU A 154 -8.11 0.02 -8.51
C LEU A 154 -6.78 0.66 -8.89
N ARG A 155 -6.31 1.59 -8.05
CA ARG A 155 -5.02 2.26 -8.21
C ARG A 155 -3.88 1.24 -8.20
N ALA A 156 -3.83 0.41 -7.16
CA ALA A 156 -2.79 -0.59 -6.98
C ALA A 156 -2.76 -1.59 -8.14
N ASP A 157 -3.91 -2.16 -8.49
CA ASP A 157 -4.02 -3.11 -9.58
C ASP A 157 -3.50 -2.53 -10.91
N ARG A 158 -4.00 -1.39 -11.32
CA ARG A 158 -3.63 -0.80 -12.61
C ARG A 158 -2.17 -0.34 -12.66
N CYS A 159 -1.68 0.32 -11.60
CA CYS A 159 -0.30 0.82 -11.59
C CYS A 159 0.74 -0.31 -11.52
N ILE A 160 0.43 -1.41 -10.87
CA ILE A 160 1.31 -2.57 -10.77
C ILE A 160 1.25 -3.39 -12.06
N SER A 161 0.04 -3.71 -12.54
CA SER A 161 -0.15 -4.59 -13.70
C SER A 161 0.40 -4.00 -15.01
N VAL A 162 0.27 -2.67 -15.23
CA VAL A 162 0.81 -2.03 -16.44
C VAL A 162 2.34 -2.15 -16.54
N ASN A 163 3.01 -2.34 -15.42
CA ASN A 163 4.44 -2.56 -15.31
C ASN A 163 4.82 -4.07 -15.33
N SER A 164 3.90 -4.94 -15.75
CA SER A 164 4.11 -6.40 -15.82
C SER A 164 4.51 -7.01 -14.47
N LEU A 165 3.94 -6.49 -13.39
CA LEU A 165 4.12 -6.97 -12.03
C LEU A 165 2.79 -7.53 -11.51
N GLU A 166 2.85 -8.58 -10.69
CA GLU A 166 1.71 -9.16 -9.98
C GLU A 166 1.58 -8.52 -8.60
N ALA A 167 0.40 -7.98 -8.29
CA ALA A 167 0.10 -7.47 -6.95
C ALA A 167 -0.39 -8.58 -6.03
N ARG A 168 0.19 -8.67 -4.83
CA ARG A 168 -0.32 -9.52 -3.75
C ARG A 168 -0.64 -8.68 -2.53
N VAL A 169 -1.87 -8.84 -2.05
CA VAL A 169 -2.46 -8.04 -0.97
C VAL A 169 -2.79 -8.96 0.22
N PRO A 170 -1.87 -9.12 1.21
CA PRO A 170 -2.10 -10.02 2.34
C PRO A 170 -3.36 -9.71 3.14
N PHE A 171 -3.67 -8.43 3.36
CA PHE A 171 -4.89 -7.99 4.06
C PHE A 171 -6.18 -8.36 3.31
N GLY A 172 -6.12 -8.59 1.99
CA GLY A 172 -7.24 -9.04 1.17
C GLY A 172 -7.44 -10.56 1.12
N ASP A 173 -6.74 -11.35 1.95
CA ASP A 173 -7.06 -12.79 2.08
C ASP A 173 -8.46 -12.94 2.68
N LEU A 174 -9.35 -13.68 2.00
CA LEU A 174 -10.77 -13.74 2.39
C LEU A 174 -10.97 -14.21 3.83
N ALA A 175 -10.20 -15.20 4.29
CA ALA A 175 -10.31 -15.67 5.67
C ALA A 175 -9.81 -14.60 6.68
N PHE A 176 -8.84 -13.78 6.28
CA PHE A 176 -8.39 -12.65 7.09
C PHE A 176 -9.44 -11.54 7.12
N VAL A 177 -10.04 -11.21 5.98
CA VAL A 177 -11.13 -10.22 5.88
C VAL A 177 -12.30 -10.64 6.77
N ASP A 178 -12.76 -11.88 6.65
CA ASP A 178 -13.86 -12.42 7.48
C ASP A 178 -13.54 -12.30 8.97
N TYR A 179 -12.32 -12.67 9.37
CA TYR A 179 -11.87 -12.54 10.75
C TYR A 179 -11.82 -11.07 11.21
N ALA A 180 -11.18 -10.17 10.44
CA ALA A 180 -11.06 -8.76 10.78
C ALA A 180 -12.42 -8.06 10.87
N MET A 181 -13.36 -8.42 9.99
CA MET A 181 -14.73 -7.89 10.01
C MET A 181 -15.58 -8.45 11.14
N SER A 182 -15.21 -9.59 11.74
CA SER A 182 -15.87 -10.16 12.92
C SER A 182 -15.42 -9.52 14.25
N ILE A 183 -14.33 -8.75 14.26
CA ILE A 183 -13.86 -8.03 15.44
C ILE A 183 -14.88 -6.94 15.80
N ASP A 184 -15.20 -6.82 17.12
CA ASP A 184 -16.07 -5.76 17.60
C ASP A 184 -15.58 -4.39 17.08
N PRO A 185 -16.39 -3.67 16.29
CA PRO A 185 -15.98 -2.40 15.70
C PRO A 185 -15.62 -1.34 16.76
N ALA A 186 -16.12 -1.45 17.96
CA ALA A 186 -15.75 -0.56 19.06
C ALA A 186 -14.25 -0.66 19.43
N LEU A 187 -13.61 -1.81 19.16
CA LEU A 187 -12.18 -2.01 19.37
C LEU A 187 -11.31 -1.46 18.24
N LYS A 188 -11.91 -1.17 17.08
CA LYS A 188 -11.23 -0.61 15.91
C LYS A 188 -11.33 0.91 15.85
N MET A 189 -12.22 1.51 16.62
CA MET A 189 -12.41 2.96 16.65
C MET A 189 -11.42 3.64 17.58
N ASN A 190 -10.72 4.64 17.08
CA ASN A 190 -9.99 5.58 17.93
C ASN A 190 -10.94 6.68 18.42
N ARG A 191 -11.17 6.74 19.74
CA ARG A 191 -12.06 7.74 20.37
C ARG A 191 -11.31 8.85 21.10
N HIS A 192 -9.99 8.72 21.27
CA HIS A 192 -9.25 9.57 22.20
C HIS A 192 -8.44 10.69 21.52
N ASP A 193 -8.05 10.52 20.26
CA ASP A 193 -7.10 11.45 19.62
C ASP A 193 -7.53 11.75 18.18
N MET A 194 -8.76 12.23 18.02
CA MET A 194 -9.26 12.68 16.71
C MET A 194 -8.40 13.83 16.18
N GLY A 195 -7.33 13.51 15.46
CA GLY A 195 -6.46 14.46 14.77
C GLY A 195 -5.01 14.53 15.25
N GLU A 196 -4.60 13.78 16.26
CA GLU A 196 -3.19 13.63 16.64
C GLU A 196 -2.68 12.26 16.16
N TYR A 197 -2.00 12.25 15.03
CA TYR A 197 -1.22 11.11 14.52
C TYR A 197 0.26 11.40 14.66
#